data_6b5a22f7b955c1488b0ba44943edc230
#
_entry.id   6b5a22f7b955c1488b0ba44943edc230
#
_cell.length_a   1.000
_cell.length_b   1.000
_cell.length_c   1.000
_cell.angle_alpha   90.00
_cell.angle_beta   90.00
_cell.angle_gamma   90.00
#
_symmetry.space_group_name_H-M   'P 1'
#
loop_
_entity.id
_entity.type
_entity.pdbx_description
1 polymer ?
#
loop_
_entity_poly.entity_id
_entity_poly.type
_entity_poly.pdbx_seq_one_letter_code
_entity_poly.pdbx_strand_id
1 'polypeptide(L)'
;MKNILKTFGLLLLSGTAFVACDDYLDRQPDEQLTPDQIFLKASTTEQYLTNVYAYQPNYSDPSGQTLPWAPCADESSIAYTGRSYTQINYDTRDPSINLQRSYTYNNIYKGIREASYFMQHVYECPEIGDPDKGYMYNEARFLRAYYYSLLMSTFGPVFILGDEPTDYEQEDLNERERDSWEKCVDYVTTELYEASKGLPQEWASAKYGRATKGAALAIRSRVYLYSARKLFNGNDLYKGVIDKYGNPLFPTVYDEKKWETAAKAAKDVIDMNIYGLVGADGTDPYGSLHDLYTTVGPVNTVTEMIFSRIVSAYNWGVAATPRMARSRAYGSFGPTQKLVDAFAMANGRYPITGYTNGDQTQPIIDPESGYSETGFSTFTHPIFGDQLANTFMMYQNREPRFYINVLWSGCVWHSGNVNKGVVQLYTGGNSGYAATQQNYPATGYLAGKFIDHTKDTSTAGDSTSTDVWDFIDWPIIRYAEILLNYVEALNEYDPGNPDILTYLNMVRKRAGVPDIEKVYPEAVGNQKQMRELIRRERMVELCYENHRYFDIRTWMIAETEHGDVYGMNIDATNHNANSAFWKRTLSTRDSGLSANGHRKFSPRGYLFPISQEEMDRTDCTQNYGW
;
A
#
# COMPACT_ATOMS: atom_id res chain seq x y z
N MET A 1 6.86 23.71 84.32
CA MET A 1 7.38 24.58 83.25
C MET A 1 7.97 23.83 82.04
N LYS A 2 8.54 22.63 82.12
CA LYS A 2 9.10 21.91 80.98
C LYS A 2 8.05 21.33 79.99
N ASN A 3 6.82 21.07 80.42
CA ASN A 3 5.75 20.49 79.55
C ASN A 3 4.96 21.55 78.78
N ILE A 4 4.97 22.82 79.24
CA ILE A 4 4.27 23.92 78.55
C ILE A 4 5.09 24.38 77.33
N LEU A 5 6.42 24.35 77.44
CA LEU A 5 7.28 24.70 76.29
C LEU A 5 7.26 23.68 75.15
N LYS A 6 7.01 22.39 75.48
CA LYS A 6 6.88 21.34 74.41
C LYS A 6 5.55 21.46 73.65
N THR A 7 4.48 21.86 74.30
CA THR A 7 3.17 22.03 73.67
C THR A 7 3.12 23.29 72.79
N PHE A 8 3.81 24.35 73.21
CA PHE A 8 3.90 25.58 72.39
C PHE A 8 4.84 25.41 71.17
N GLY A 9 5.88 24.62 71.29
CA GLY A 9 6.75 24.26 70.16
C GLY A 9 6.06 23.39 69.11
N LEU A 10 5.16 22.49 69.51
CA LEU A 10 4.40 21.70 68.57
C LEU A 10 3.29 22.47 67.86
N LEU A 11 2.68 23.46 68.49
CA LEU A 11 1.67 24.35 67.89
C LEU A 11 2.26 25.37 66.91
N LEU A 12 3.53 25.79 67.11
CA LEU A 12 4.20 26.66 66.13
C LEU A 12 4.69 25.90 64.89
N LEU A 13 5.02 24.59 64.99
CA LEU A 13 5.39 23.77 63.85
C LEU A 13 4.18 23.33 63.03
N SER A 14 2.99 23.24 63.59
CA SER A 14 1.76 22.92 62.87
C SER A 14 1.14 24.11 62.13
N GLY A 15 1.51 25.35 62.48
CA GLY A 15 1.01 26.59 61.83
C GLY A 15 1.75 26.97 60.56
N THR A 16 2.95 26.42 60.32
CA THR A 16 3.73 26.74 59.10
C THR A 16 3.55 25.72 57.98
N ALA A 17 2.78 24.65 58.19
CA ALA A 17 2.53 23.63 57.17
C ALA A 17 1.31 23.89 56.27
N PHE A 18 0.55 24.99 56.51
CA PHE A 18 -0.66 25.30 55.74
C PHE A 18 -0.52 26.48 54.76
N VAL A 19 0.69 27.05 54.58
CA VAL A 19 0.88 28.18 53.66
C VAL A 19 1.61 27.78 52.38
N ALA A 20 1.90 26.47 52.16
CA ALA A 20 2.74 26.04 51.03
C ALA A 20 1.99 25.22 49.95
N CYS A 21 0.65 25.31 49.86
CA CYS A 21 -0.10 24.47 48.90
C CYS A 21 -1.05 25.22 47.96
N ASP A 22 -1.15 26.56 48.04
CA ASP A 22 -2.05 27.27 47.10
C ASP A 22 -1.42 27.47 45.70
N ASP A 23 -0.09 27.64 45.61
CA ASP A 23 0.60 27.81 44.31
C ASP A 23 0.84 26.48 43.54
N TYR A 24 0.69 25.34 44.19
CA TYR A 24 0.93 24.04 43.53
C TYR A 24 -0.36 23.46 42.87
N LEU A 25 -1.52 23.88 43.32
CA LEU A 25 -2.80 23.44 42.77
C LEU A 25 -3.33 24.36 41.65
N ASP A 26 -2.80 25.58 41.56
CA ASP A 26 -3.11 26.53 40.47
C ASP A 26 -2.13 26.48 39.30
N ARG A 27 -1.19 25.55 39.28
CA ARG A 27 -0.48 25.21 38.04
C ARG A 27 -1.51 24.50 37.14
N GLN A 28 -2.10 25.27 36.23
CA GLN A 28 -2.66 24.68 35.04
C GLN A 28 -1.60 23.73 34.46
N PRO A 29 -1.98 22.52 34.04
CA PRO A 29 -1.04 21.61 33.34
C PRO A 29 -0.43 22.41 32.17
N ASP A 30 0.83 22.78 32.29
CA ASP A 30 1.57 23.64 31.37
C ASP A 30 1.88 22.95 30.02
N GLU A 31 1.13 21.85 29.70
CA GLU A 31 1.47 20.96 28.60
C GLU A 31 0.34 20.77 27.56
N GLN A 32 -0.83 21.33 27.74
CA GLN A 32 -1.86 21.33 26.70
C GLN A 32 -2.15 22.76 26.24
N LEU A 33 -1.61 23.10 25.06
CA LEU A 33 -1.97 24.34 24.39
C LEU A 33 -3.49 24.33 24.13
N THR A 34 -4.17 25.41 24.51
CA THR A 34 -5.58 25.58 24.11
C THR A 34 -5.67 25.73 22.59
N PRO A 35 -6.81 25.39 21.98
CA PRO A 35 -6.98 25.59 20.54
C PRO A 35 -6.58 26.98 20.06
N ASP A 36 -6.95 28.03 20.82
CA ASP A 36 -6.60 29.43 20.49
C ASP A 36 -5.09 29.71 20.54
N GLN A 37 -4.31 28.97 21.35
CA GLN A 37 -2.86 29.15 21.46
C GLN A 37 -2.08 28.47 20.33
N ILE A 38 -2.66 27.46 19.69
CA ILE A 38 -2.02 26.69 18.63
C ILE A 38 -1.70 27.58 17.41
N PHE A 39 -2.64 28.43 17.02
CA PHE A 39 -2.53 29.28 15.83
C PHE A 39 -1.94 30.67 16.11
N LEU A 40 -1.38 30.90 17.32
CA LEU A 40 -0.66 32.15 17.62
C LEU A 40 0.81 32.14 17.18
N LYS A 41 1.41 30.96 16.99
CA LYS A 41 2.84 30.83 16.64
C LYS A 41 3.05 29.97 15.39
N ALA A 42 4.02 30.33 14.57
CA ALA A 42 4.40 29.56 13.39
C ALA A 42 4.73 28.10 13.71
N SER A 43 5.53 27.87 14.77
CA SER A 43 5.98 26.52 15.15
C SER A 43 4.83 25.58 15.54
N THR A 44 3.86 26.06 16.31
CA THR A 44 2.70 25.24 16.73
C THR A 44 1.71 25.03 15.62
N THR A 45 1.52 26.01 14.72
CA THR A 45 0.70 25.89 13.52
C THR A 45 1.31 24.87 12.54
N GLU A 46 2.63 24.90 12.31
CA GLU A 46 3.32 23.90 11.47
C GLU A 46 3.26 22.50 12.09
N GLN A 47 3.41 22.39 13.40
CA GLN A 47 3.28 21.13 14.12
C GLN A 47 1.87 20.55 13.99
N TYR A 48 0.84 21.38 14.05
CA TYR A 48 -0.54 20.93 13.85
C TYR A 48 -0.73 20.33 12.44
N LEU A 49 -0.25 21.01 11.39
CA LEU A 49 -0.29 20.47 10.03
C LEU A 49 0.49 19.14 9.94
N THR A 50 1.62 19.02 10.61
CA THR A 50 2.37 17.76 10.69
C THR A 50 1.54 16.66 11.35
N ASN A 51 0.76 16.97 12.37
CA ASN A 51 -0.18 16.03 12.98
C ASN A 51 -1.31 15.63 12.02
N VAL A 52 -1.77 16.55 11.17
CA VAL A 52 -2.74 16.18 10.10
C VAL A 52 -2.12 15.16 9.13
N TYR A 53 -0.84 15.33 8.74
CA TYR A 53 -0.12 14.33 7.94
C TYR A 53 0.02 12.98 8.65
N ALA A 54 0.09 12.95 9.98
CA ALA A 54 0.29 11.71 10.74
C ALA A 54 -0.88 10.72 10.63
N TYR A 55 -2.07 11.17 10.22
CA TYR A 55 -3.21 10.28 9.92
C TYR A 55 -3.05 9.47 8.62
N GLN A 56 -2.04 9.75 7.79
CA GLN A 56 -1.72 8.90 6.65
C GLN A 56 -1.42 7.47 7.13
N PRO A 57 -2.05 6.44 6.55
CA PRO A 57 -1.73 5.06 6.89
C PRO A 57 -0.28 4.71 6.56
N ASN A 58 0.35 3.91 7.42
CA ASN A 58 1.65 3.32 7.13
C ASN A 58 1.47 1.91 6.58
N TYR A 59 1.68 1.72 5.28
CA TYR A 59 1.54 0.43 4.61
C TYR A 59 2.86 -0.33 4.46
N SER A 60 3.96 0.20 4.98
CA SER A 60 5.29 -0.44 4.88
C SER A 60 5.51 -1.57 5.89
N ASP A 61 4.56 -1.84 6.78
CA ASP A 61 4.64 -2.92 7.76
C ASP A 61 3.78 -4.11 7.36
N PRO A 62 4.35 -5.15 6.72
CA PRO A 62 3.59 -6.34 6.35
C PRO A 62 3.27 -7.24 7.54
N SER A 63 3.80 -6.97 8.74
CA SER A 63 3.54 -7.79 9.94
C SER A 63 2.12 -7.66 10.48
N GLY A 64 1.36 -6.66 9.99
CA GLY A 64 -0.05 -6.47 10.35
C GLY A 64 -0.29 -5.61 11.59
N GLN A 65 0.69 -4.82 12.02
CA GLN A 65 0.47 -3.75 13.01
C GLN A 65 -0.38 -2.61 12.41
N THR A 66 -0.22 -2.39 11.12
CA THR A 66 -1.07 -1.58 10.25
C THR A 66 -1.78 -2.52 9.28
N LEU A 67 -2.78 -2.09 8.54
CA LEU A 67 -3.45 -2.96 7.56
C LEU A 67 -2.67 -2.95 6.23
N PRO A 68 -1.72 -3.88 6.01
CA PRO A 68 -1.05 -4.00 4.73
C PRO A 68 -2.01 -4.66 3.74
N TRP A 69 -2.22 -4.03 2.58
CA TRP A 69 -3.13 -4.57 1.59
C TRP A 69 -2.52 -5.70 0.74
N ALA A 70 -1.18 -5.71 0.58
CA ALA A 70 -0.50 -6.72 -0.23
C ALA A 70 -0.81 -8.17 0.23
N PRO A 71 -0.69 -8.56 1.52
CA PRO A 71 -1.07 -9.91 1.95
C PRO A 71 -2.58 -10.15 1.96
N CYS A 72 -3.42 -9.12 1.71
CA CYS A 72 -4.87 -9.25 1.53
C CYS A 72 -5.27 -9.46 0.06
N ALA A 73 -4.32 -9.69 -0.83
CA ALA A 73 -4.52 -9.93 -2.26
C ALA A 73 -3.83 -11.21 -2.71
N ASP A 74 -4.03 -11.58 -3.96
CA ASP A 74 -3.46 -12.77 -4.59
C ASP A 74 -1.96 -12.65 -4.92
N GLU A 75 -1.33 -11.50 -4.67
CA GLU A 75 0.07 -11.24 -5.00
C GLU A 75 1.05 -11.72 -3.92
N SER A 76 0.64 -11.75 -2.65
CA SER A 76 1.56 -12.11 -1.58
C SER A 76 0.94 -12.94 -0.46
N SER A 77 1.82 -13.51 0.36
CA SER A 77 1.48 -14.35 1.51
C SER A 77 2.38 -14.01 2.69
N ILE A 78 1.85 -14.24 3.88
CA ILE A 78 2.58 -14.05 5.13
C ILE A 78 2.19 -15.15 6.13
N ALA A 79 3.14 -15.62 6.94
CA ALA A 79 2.91 -16.74 7.85
C ALA A 79 2.31 -16.37 9.21
N TYR A 80 2.13 -15.08 9.53
CA TYR A 80 1.65 -14.66 10.84
C TYR A 80 0.17 -14.98 11.07
N THR A 81 -0.17 -15.34 12.32
CA THR A 81 -1.52 -15.66 12.77
C THR A 81 -2.19 -14.49 13.51
N GLY A 82 -3.53 -14.50 13.57
CA GLY A 82 -4.30 -13.61 14.44
C GLY A 82 -4.20 -12.12 14.06
N ARG A 83 -4.01 -11.85 12.79
CA ARG A 83 -3.93 -10.48 12.23
C ARG A 83 -5.17 -10.16 11.40
N SER A 84 -5.37 -8.87 11.10
CA SER A 84 -6.55 -8.39 10.37
C SER A 84 -6.66 -8.98 8.97
N TYR A 85 -5.55 -9.21 8.29
CA TYR A 85 -5.55 -9.82 6.96
C TYR A 85 -6.09 -11.26 7.00
N THR A 86 -5.99 -11.98 8.12
CA THR A 86 -6.62 -13.29 8.30
C THR A 86 -8.13 -13.20 8.09
N GLN A 87 -8.79 -12.22 8.71
CA GLN A 87 -10.23 -12.02 8.57
C GLN A 87 -10.63 -11.64 7.14
N ILE A 88 -9.80 -10.86 6.44
CA ILE A 88 -10.03 -10.49 5.05
C ILE A 88 -9.87 -11.69 4.13
N ASN A 89 -8.78 -12.45 4.30
CA ASN A 89 -8.45 -13.59 3.44
C ASN A 89 -9.41 -14.77 3.56
N TYR A 90 -10.09 -14.88 4.71
CA TYR A 90 -11.02 -16.00 4.98
C TYR A 90 -12.47 -15.57 5.08
N ASP A 91 -12.78 -14.33 4.73
CA ASP A 91 -14.13 -13.74 4.76
C ASP A 91 -14.83 -13.91 6.13
N THR A 92 -14.06 -13.79 7.21
CA THR A 92 -14.56 -13.89 8.59
C THR A 92 -14.70 -12.54 9.27
N ARG A 93 -14.71 -11.46 8.52
CA ARG A 93 -14.92 -10.11 9.04
C ARG A 93 -16.29 -9.98 9.69
N ASP A 94 -16.34 -9.16 10.73
CA ASP A 94 -17.55 -8.83 11.47
C ASP A 94 -17.63 -7.30 11.62
N PRO A 95 -18.76 -6.64 11.33
CA PRO A 95 -18.94 -5.19 11.48
C PRO A 95 -18.67 -4.66 12.89
N SER A 96 -18.80 -5.50 13.92
CA SER A 96 -18.53 -5.14 15.32
C SER A 96 -17.04 -5.15 15.68
N ILE A 97 -16.17 -5.68 14.81
CA ILE A 97 -14.72 -5.81 15.07
C ILE A 97 -13.95 -4.73 14.32
N ASN A 98 -13.32 -3.83 15.05
CA ASN A 98 -12.39 -2.86 14.50
C ASN A 98 -11.13 -3.52 13.93
N LEU A 99 -10.91 -3.39 12.63
CA LEU A 99 -9.86 -4.09 11.89
C LEU A 99 -8.44 -3.57 12.10
N GLN A 100 -8.13 -2.57 12.80
CA GLN A 100 -6.76 -2.10 13.14
C GLN A 100 -6.74 -0.60 13.50
N ARG A 101 -5.90 -0.28 14.47
CA ARG A 101 -5.84 1.05 15.06
C ARG A 101 -5.49 2.18 14.09
N SER A 102 -4.76 1.92 13.02
CA SER A 102 -4.28 2.99 12.11
C SER A 102 -5.10 3.16 10.85
N TYR A 103 -5.85 2.16 10.42
CA TYR A 103 -6.74 2.23 9.26
C TYR A 103 -8.17 1.87 9.67
N THR A 104 -8.69 2.58 10.64
CA THR A 104 -10.10 2.46 10.99
C THR A 104 -10.88 3.60 10.34
N TYR A 105 -12.13 3.34 10.05
CA TYR A 105 -13.09 4.35 9.63
C TYR A 105 -13.00 5.61 10.50
N ASN A 106 -13.07 5.43 11.81
CA ASN A 106 -13.00 6.52 12.78
C ASN A 106 -11.68 7.30 12.76
N ASN A 107 -10.54 6.61 12.58
CA ASN A 107 -9.24 7.28 12.57
C ASN A 107 -9.06 8.17 11.34
N ILE A 108 -9.53 7.72 10.18
CA ILE A 108 -9.48 8.53 8.96
C ILE A 108 -10.42 9.73 9.05
N TYR A 109 -11.64 9.57 9.62
CA TYR A 109 -12.53 10.71 9.87
C TYR A 109 -11.96 11.71 10.88
N LYS A 110 -11.18 11.27 11.89
CA LYS A 110 -10.41 12.19 12.73
C LYS A 110 -9.44 13.03 11.89
N GLY A 111 -8.70 12.39 10.98
CA GLY A 111 -7.82 13.12 10.07
C GLY A 111 -8.54 14.14 9.19
N ILE A 112 -9.75 13.81 8.71
CA ILE A 112 -10.62 14.73 7.97
C ILE A 112 -11.02 15.92 8.84
N ARG A 113 -11.47 15.66 10.07
CA ARG A 113 -11.84 16.71 11.02
C ARG A 113 -10.66 17.63 11.35
N GLU A 114 -9.49 17.07 11.65
CA GLU A 114 -8.29 17.85 11.96
C GLU A 114 -7.84 18.70 10.75
N ALA A 115 -7.98 18.17 9.53
CA ALA A 115 -7.72 18.95 8.31
C ALA A 115 -8.70 20.11 8.15
N SER A 116 -10.01 19.89 8.35
CA SER A 116 -11.01 20.95 8.29
C SER A 116 -10.78 22.01 9.35
N TYR A 117 -10.49 21.60 10.58
CA TYR A 117 -10.17 22.52 11.68
C TYR A 117 -8.94 23.37 11.36
N PHE A 118 -7.87 22.76 10.84
CA PHE A 118 -6.67 23.49 10.42
C PHE A 118 -7.00 24.52 9.32
N MET A 119 -7.79 24.15 8.33
CA MET A 119 -8.18 25.06 7.23
C MET A 119 -8.94 26.29 7.73
N GLN A 120 -9.76 26.16 8.77
CA GLN A 120 -10.50 27.28 9.35
C GLN A 120 -9.59 28.26 10.07
N HIS A 121 -8.55 27.77 10.76
CA HIS A 121 -7.76 28.58 11.69
C HIS A 121 -6.37 29.01 11.19
N VAL A 122 -5.84 28.41 10.10
CA VAL A 122 -4.47 28.70 9.63
C VAL A 122 -4.21 30.18 9.34
N TYR A 123 -5.25 30.91 8.90
CA TYR A 123 -5.13 32.34 8.60
C TYR A 123 -5.07 33.23 9.85
N GLU A 124 -5.39 32.71 11.01
CA GLU A 124 -5.29 33.43 12.29
C GLU A 124 -3.83 33.58 12.78
N CYS A 125 -2.88 32.78 12.25
CA CYS A 125 -1.49 32.83 12.71
C CYS A 125 -0.79 34.13 12.29
N PRO A 126 -0.41 35.00 13.23
CA PRO A 126 0.22 36.29 12.91
C PRO A 126 1.69 36.16 12.46
N GLU A 127 2.35 35.04 12.79
CA GLU A 127 3.78 34.84 12.53
C GLU A 127 4.06 34.24 11.13
N ILE A 128 3.03 33.80 10.40
CA ILE A 128 3.16 33.20 9.05
C ILE A 128 2.63 34.20 8.02
N GLY A 129 3.37 34.40 6.93
CA GLY A 129 2.93 35.23 5.82
C GLY A 129 1.79 34.58 4.99
N ASP A 130 0.93 35.39 4.39
CA ASP A 130 -0.24 34.89 3.65
C ASP A 130 0.09 33.90 2.53
N PRO A 131 1.19 34.01 1.75
CA PRO A 131 1.54 32.99 0.77
C PRO A 131 1.79 31.61 1.41
N ASP A 132 2.50 31.54 2.55
CA ASP A 132 2.78 30.29 3.24
C ASP A 132 1.50 29.72 3.91
N LYS A 133 0.65 30.59 4.47
CA LYS A 133 -0.69 30.16 4.95
C LYS A 133 -1.51 29.54 3.81
N GLY A 134 -1.47 30.14 2.62
CA GLY A 134 -2.12 29.63 1.42
C GLY A 134 -1.62 28.23 1.02
N TYR A 135 -0.32 28.00 1.08
CA TYR A 135 0.24 26.67 0.86
C TYR A 135 -0.24 25.67 1.92
N MET A 136 -0.12 26.02 3.20
CA MET A 136 -0.53 25.15 4.32
C MET A 136 -2.03 24.83 4.29
N TYR A 137 -2.87 25.81 3.94
CA TYR A 137 -4.31 25.60 3.72
C TYR A 137 -4.56 24.54 2.62
N ASN A 138 -3.88 24.67 1.49
CA ASN A 138 -4.06 23.73 0.37
C ASN A 138 -3.45 22.35 0.65
N GLU A 139 -2.43 22.24 1.49
CA GLU A 139 -1.94 20.95 1.99
C GLU A 139 -3.00 20.26 2.86
N ALA A 140 -3.63 20.98 3.79
CA ALA A 140 -4.71 20.44 4.62
C ALA A 140 -5.93 20.04 3.75
N ARG A 141 -6.29 20.87 2.76
CA ARG A 141 -7.36 20.58 1.79
C ARG A 141 -7.06 19.30 1.00
N PHE A 142 -5.83 19.15 0.51
CA PHE A 142 -5.36 17.93 -0.15
C PHE A 142 -5.47 16.72 0.77
N LEU A 143 -4.98 16.80 2.00
CA LEU A 143 -5.01 15.69 2.96
C LEU A 143 -6.44 15.27 3.28
N ARG A 144 -7.35 16.22 3.48
CA ARG A 144 -8.77 15.94 3.69
C ARG A 144 -9.36 15.15 2.52
N ALA A 145 -9.16 15.60 1.31
CA ALA A 145 -9.64 14.94 0.11
C ALA A 145 -8.97 13.55 -0.10
N TYR A 146 -7.68 13.45 0.18
CA TYR A 146 -6.97 12.18 0.18
C TYR A 146 -7.56 11.19 1.20
N TYR A 147 -7.85 11.62 2.41
CA TYR A 147 -8.48 10.78 3.44
C TYR A 147 -9.86 10.30 3.01
N TYR A 148 -10.69 11.16 2.42
CA TYR A 148 -11.94 10.72 1.81
C TYR A 148 -11.72 9.67 0.72
N SER A 149 -10.72 9.83 -0.15
CA SER A 149 -10.42 8.84 -1.20
C SER A 149 -10.04 7.47 -0.64
N LEU A 150 -9.36 7.42 0.51
CA LEU A 150 -9.07 6.18 1.23
C LEU A 150 -10.33 5.50 1.75
N LEU A 151 -11.23 6.26 2.38
CA LEU A 151 -12.52 5.75 2.84
C LEU A 151 -13.35 5.22 1.67
N MET A 152 -13.46 6.00 0.59
CA MET A 152 -14.22 5.63 -0.61
C MET A 152 -13.72 4.33 -1.22
N SER A 153 -12.40 4.14 -1.36
CA SER A 153 -11.84 2.92 -1.95
C SER A 153 -12.10 1.67 -1.12
N THR A 154 -12.32 1.82 0.19
CA THR A 154 -12.51 0.72 1.14
C THR A 154 -13.98 0.48 1.47
N PHE A 155 -14.74 1.55 1.72
CA PHE A 155 -16.12 1.49 2.21
C PHE A 155 -17.17 1.88 1.16
N GLY A 156 -16.75 2.35 -0.02
CA GLY A 156 -17.67 2.88 -1.05
C GLY A 156 -18.19 4.28 -0.70
N PRO A 157 -19.50 4.55 -0.87
CA PRO A 157 -20.14 5.79 -0.44
C PRO A 157 -19.90 6.10 1.04
N VAL A 158 -19.62 7.36 1.36
CA VAL A 158 -19.27 7.83 2.72
C VAL A 158 -20.01 9.12 3.07
N PHE A 159 -19.95 9.53 4.31
CA PHE A 159 -20.47 10.83 4.73
C PHE A 159 -19.50 11.94 4.33
N ILE A 160 -19.93 12.90 3.53
CA ILE A 160 -19.20 14.14 3.27
C ILE A 160 -19.61 15.15 4.34
N LEU A 161 -18.69 15.46 5.25
CA LEU A 161 -18.96 16.34 6.40
C LEU A 161 -18.86 17.83 6.06
N GLY A 162 -18.41 18.18 4.85
CA GLY A 162 -18.24 19.57 4.42
C GLY A 162 -17.00 20.23 5.02
N ASP A 163 -17.01 21.57 5.02
CA ASP A 163 -15.88 22.39 5.46
C ASP A 163 -15.90 22.66 6.96
N GLU A 164 -17.09 22.66 7.58
CA GLU A 164 -17.22 22.91 8.99
C GLU A 164 -17.03 21.62 9.80
N PRO A 165 -16.28 21.66 10.92
CA PRO A 165 -16.22 20.55 11.85
C PRO A 165 -17.62 20.25 12.40
N THR A 166 -18.02 18.99 12.31
CA THR A 166 -19.33 18.56 12.80
C THR A 166 -19.44 18.77 14.32
N ASP A 167 -20.45 19.47 14.76
CA ASP A 167 -20.81 19.59 16.17
C ASP A 167 -21.74 18.45 16.56
N TYR A 168 -21.16 17.40 17.14
CA TYR A 168 -21.88 16.19 17.54
C TYR A 168 -22.88 16.39 18.69
N GLU A 169 -22.85 17.54 19.37
CA GLU A 169 -23.80 17.86 20.44
C GLU A 169 -25.09 18.52 19.91
N GLN A 170 -25.01 19.12 18.72
CA GLN A 170 -26.11 19.87 18.11
C GLN A 170 -26.78 19.16 16.92
N GLU A 171 -26.13 18.20 16.30
CA GLU A 171 -26.67 17.49 15.15
C GLU A 171 -27.41 16.21 15.53
N ASP A 172 -28.60 16.02 14.95
CA ASP A 172 -29.29 14.72 14.98
C ASP A 172 -28.59 13.76 13.99
N LEU A 173 -27.67 12.98 14.50
CA LEU A 173 -26.89 12.03 13.70
C LEU A 173 -27.76 10.92 13.10
N ASN A 174 -28.93 10.63 13.68
CA ASN A 174 -29.86 9.64 13.15
C ASN A 174 -30.48 10.06 11.81
N GLU A 175 -30.50 11.37 11.51
CA GLU A 175 -30.94 11.86 10.21
C GLU A 175 -29.85 11.81 9.12
N ARG A 176 -28.59 11.54 9.49
CA ARG A 176 -27.51 11.45 8.50
C ARG A 176 -27.55 10.14 7.72
N GLU A 177 -27.29 10.26 6.42
CA GLU A 177 -27.07 9.14 5.50
C GLU A 177 -25.78 9.37 4.72
N ARG A 178 -25.20 8.32 4.20
CA ARG A 178 -24.01 8.40 3.33
C ARG A 178 -24.36 9.12 2.03
N ASP A 179 -23.45 9.94 1.56
CA ASP A 179 -23.60 10.57 0.26
C ASP A 179 -23.44 9.53 -0.86
N SER A 180 -24.18 9.72 -1.97
CA SER A 180 -24.04 8.80 -3.12
C SER A 180 -22.61 8.77 -3.64
N TRP A 181 -22.22 7.66 -4.28
CA TRP A 181 -20.88 7.51 -4.88
C TRP A 181 -20.52 8.70 -5.79
N GLU A 182 -21.43 9.11 -6.66
CA GLU A 182 -21.20 10.23 -7.59
C GLU A 182 -20.93 11.54 -6.85
N LYS A 183 -21.68 11.81 -5.79
CA LYS A 183 -21.45 13.01 -4.97
C LYS A 183 -20.11 12.95 -4.24
N CYS A 184 -19.73 11.78 -3.73
CA CYS A 184 -18.41 11.59 -3.11
C CYS A 184 -17.27 11.80 -4.12
N VAL A 185 -17.40 11.25 -5.34
CA VAL A 185 -16.41 11.44 -6.41
C VAL A 185 -16.29 12.91 -6.80
N ASP A 186 -17.42 13.59 -7.02
CA ASP A 186 -17.44 15.00 -7.40
C ASP A 186 -16.79 15.87 -6.33
N TYR A 187 -17.16 15.68 -5.06
CA TYR A 187 -16.55 16.42 -3.96
C TYR A 187 -15.03 16.21 -3.89
N VAL A 188 -14.58 14.96 -3.83
CA VAL A 188 -13.16 14.63 -3.64
C VAL A 188 -12.32 15.12 -4.83
N THR A 189 -12.80 14.92 -6.06
CA THR A 189 -12.04 15.33 -7.25
C THR A 189 -12.02 16.83 -7.45
N THR A 190 -13.06 17.54 -7.02
CA THR A 190 -13.11 19.01 -6.97
C THR A 190 -12.13 19.54 -5.92
N GLU A 191 -12.17 18.99 -4.69
CA GLU A 191 -11.25 19.41 -3.63
C GLU A 191 -9.78 19.20 -4.00
N LEU A 192 -9.45 18.06 -4.61
CA LEU A 192 -8.09 17.79 -5.12
C LEU A 192 -7.68 18.77 -6.24
N TYR A 193 -8.60 19.07 -7.15
CA TYR A 193 -8.32 20.03 -8.21
C TYR A 193 -8.11 21.44 -7.67
N GLU A 194 -8.95 21.90 -6.76
CA GLU A 194 -8.78 23.21 -6.13
C GLU A 194 -7.49 23.27 -5.30
N ALA A 195 -7.16 22.22 -4.52
CA ALA A 195 -5.89 22.14 -3.81
C ALA A 195 -4.69 22.25 -4.76
N SER A 196 -4.77 21.60 -5.95
CA SER A 196 -3.71 21.64 -6.95
C SER A 196 -3.37 23.03 -7.48
N LYS A 197 -4.33 23.98 -7.42
CA LYS A 197 -4.10 25.37 -7.87
C LYS A 197 -3.27 26.17 -6.86
N GLY A 198 -3.39 25.84 -5.57
CA GLY A 198 -2.69 26.53 -4.50
C GLY A 198 -1.45 25.81 -3.99
N LEU A 199 -1.18 24.57 -4.41
CA LEU A 199 0.02 23.81 -4.06
C LEU A 199 1.18 24.12 -5.02
N PRO A 200 2.44 24.10 -4.52
CA PRO A 200 3.60 24.27 -5.38
C PRO A 200 3.80 23.04 -6.27
N GLN A 201 4.51 23.21 -7.39
CA GLN A 201 4.92 22.09 -8.23
C GLN A 201 5.94 21.21 -7.52
N GLU A 202 6.84 21.83 -6.77
CA GLU A 202 7.94 21.20 -6.06
C GLU A 202 8.22 21.96 -4.76
N TRP A 203 8.62 21.26 -3.72
CA TRP A 203 9.09 21.83 -2.47
C TRP A 203 10.62 21.88 -2.42
N ALA A 204 11.17 22.84 -1.68
CA ALA A 204 12.57 22.77 -1.30
C ALA A 204 12.85 21.47 -0.53
N SER A 205 14.08 20.96 -0.62
CA SER A 205 14.48 19.65 -0.05
C SER A 205 14.11 19.48 1.43
N ALA A 206 14.14 20.56 2.23
CA ALA A 206 13.74 20.53 3.64
C ALA A 206 12.24 20.24 3.86
N LYS A 207 11.41 20.41 2.83
CA LYS A 207 9.96 20.14 2.86
C LYS A 207 9.59 18.96 1.94
N TYR A 208 10.56 18.12 1.56
CA TYR A 208 10.32 16.94 0.74
C TYR A 208 9.30 16.01 1.42
N GLY A 209 8.45 15.35 0.64
CA GLY A 209 7.36 14.48 1.11
C GLY A 209 6.04 15.21 1.42
N ARG A 210 6.01 16.56 1.40
CA ARG A 210 4.75 17.32 1.52
C ARG A 210 3.96 17.31 0.20
N ALA A 211 2.67 17.53 0.29
CA ALA A 211 1.76 17.55 -0.86
C ALA A 211 2.16 18.59 -1.91
N THR A 212 2.12 18.21 -3.16
CA THR A 212 2.43 19.04 -4.33
C THR A 212 1.21 19.12 -5.25
N LYS A 213 1.25 20.05 -6.22
CA LYS A 213 0.28 20.11 -7.32
C LYS A 213 0.12 18.74 -7.99
N GLY A 214 1.23 18.07 -8.28
CA GLY A 214 1.22 16.76 -8.92
C GLY A 214 0.62 15.67 -8.04
N ALA A 215 0.86 15.70 -6.72
CA ALA A 215 0.24 14.77 -5.78
C ALA A 215 -1.29 14.87 -5.82
N ALA A 216 -1.83 16.09 -5.83
CA ALA A 216 -3.27 16.31 -5.88
C ALA A 216 -3.89 15.81 -7.20
N LEU A 217 -3.27 16.12 -8.33
CA LEU A 217 -3.74 15.66 -9.64
C LEU A 217 -3.60 14.13 -9.79
N ALA A 218 -2.56 13.54 -9.22
CA ALA A 218 -2.32 12.10 -9.28
C ALA A 218 -3.36 11.31 -8.47
N ILE A 219 -3.67 11.73 -7.24
CA ILE A 219 -4.75 11.11 -6.44
C ILE A 219 -6.11 11.29 -7.14
N ARG A 220 -6.36 12.46 -7.73
CA ARG A 220 -7.56 12.73 -8.54
C ARG A 220 -7.69 11.74 -9.70
N SER A 221 -6.60 11.44 -10.41
CA SER A 221 -6.57 10.42 -11.48
C SER A 221 -6.98 9.05 -10.96
N ARG A 222 -6.46 8.62 -9.81
CA ARG A 222 -6.83 7.32 -9.20
C ARG A 222 -8.31 7.26 -8.83
N VAL A 223 -8.86 8.34 -8.27
CA VAL A 223 -10.30 8.39 -7.91
C VAL A 223 -11.18 8.23 -9.15
N TYR A 224 -10.87 8.93 -10.23
CA TYR A 224 -11.62 8.80 -11.49
C TYR A 224 -11.45 7.41 -12.11
N LEU A 225 -10.25 6.83 -12.09
CA LEU A 225 -10.02 5.48 -12.59
C LEU A 225 -10.88 4.45 -11.83
N TYR A 226 -10.89 4.51 -10.50
CA TYR A 226 -11.71 3.60 -9.69
C TYR A 226 -13.20 3.80 -9.96
N SER A 227 -13.64 5.07 -10.14
CA SER A 227 -15.03 5.37 -10.49
C SER A 227 -15.44 4.85 -11.87
N ALA A 228 -14.50 4.73 -12.81
CA ALA A 228 -14.76 4.17 -14.14
C ALA A 228 -14.85 2.64 -14.15
N ARG A 229 -14.19 1.98 -13.20
CA ARG A 229 -14.14 0.50 -13.12
C ARG A 229 -15.48 -0.10 -12.70
N LYS A 230 -15.68 -1.37 -13.04
CA LYS A 230 -16.96 -2.09 -12.96
C LYS A 230 -17.62 -2.05 -11.57
N LEU A 231 -16.85 -2.04 -10.48
CA LEU A 231 -17.39 -1.99 -9.13
C LEU A 231 -18.27 -0.75 -8.90
N PHE A 232 -17.87 0.40 -9.48
CA PHE A 232 -18.48 1.71 -9.27
C PHE A 232 -19.10 2.30 -10.54
N ASN A 233 -19.29 1.49 -11.58
CA ASN A 233 -19.84 1.95 -12.84
C ASN A 233 -20.88 0.95 -13.40
N GLY A 234 -22.12 1.09 -12.97
CA GLY A 234 -23.23 0.28 -13.44
C GLY A 234 -23.19 -1.17 -12.92
N ASN A 235 -22.81 -1.36 -11.67
CA ASN A 235 -22.75 -2.68 -11.06
C ASN A 235 -24.13 -3.16 -10.57
N ASP A 236 -24.58 -4.28 -11.13
CA ASP A 236 -25.88 -4.88 -10.74
C ASP A 236 -25.94 -5.33 -9.29
N LEU A 237 -24.81 -5.70 -8.68
CA LEU A 237 -24.73 -6.14 -7.29
C LEU A 237 -25.24 -5.07 -6.30
N TYR A 238 -25.03 -3.79 -6.63
CA TYR A 238 -25.36 -2.67 -5.75
C TYR A 238 -26.65 -1.94 -6.11
N LYS A 239 -27.41 -2.42 -7.11
CA LYS A 239 -28.71 -1.79 -7.48
C LYS A 239 -29.72 -1.71 -6.32
N GLY A 240 -29.63 -2.65 -5.38
CA GLY A 240 -30.49 -2.67 -4.20
C GLY A 240 -29.96 -1.91 -2.99
N VAL A 241 -28.77 -1.30 -3.08
CA VAL A 241 -28.21 -0.50 -1.98
C VAL A 241 -28.75 0.93 -2.10
N ILE A 242 -29.84 1.16 -1.39
CA ILE A 242 -30.64 2.39 -1.44
C ILE A 242 -30.60 3.03 -0.05
N ASP A 243 -30.42 4.35 0.02
CA ASP A 243 -30.44 5.07 1.28
C ASP A 243 -31.84 5.04 1.94
N LYS A 244 -31.92 5.43 3.20
CA LYS A 244 -33.18 5.47 3.95
C LYS A 244 -34.24 6.46 3.38
N TYR A 245 -33.81 7.31 2.44
CA TYR A 245 -34.70 8.28 1.75
C TYR A 245 -35.13 7.78 0.37
N GLY A 246 -34.69 6.60 -0.08
CA GLY A 246 -35.03 5.98 -1.35
C GLY A 246 -34.09 6.32 -2.52
N ASN A 247 -32.92 6.91 -2.28
CA ASN A 247 -31.96 7.24 -3.32
C ASN A 247 -30.92 6.12 -3.46
N PRO A 248 -30.49 5.76 -4.69
CA PRO A 248 -29.42 4.80 -4.89
C PRO A 248 -28.08 5.37 -4.43
N LEU A 249 -27.35 4.60 -3.62
CA LEU A 249 -26.00 4.99 -3.17
C LEU A 249 -24.92 4.76 -4.23
N PHE A 250 -25.17 3.86 -5.19
CA PHE A 250 -24.21 3.54 -6.26
C PHE A 250 -24.82 3.81 -7.64
N PRO A 251 -24.00 4.11 -8.67
CA PRO A 251 -24.47 4.25 -10.03
C PRO A 251 -25.11 2.95 -10.53
N THR A 252 -26.33 3.02 -11.04
CA THR A 252 -27.08 1.85 -11.53
C THR A 252 -26.92 1.60 -13.02
N VAL A 253 -26.33 2.55 -13.75
CA VAL A 253 -26.13 2.51 -15.21
C VAL A 253 -24.66 2.69 -15.52
N TYR A 254 -24.16 1.87 -16.47
CA TYR A 254 -22.80 2.03 -16.98
C TYR A 254 -22.66 3.34 -17.78
N ASP A 255 -21.58 4.09 -17.50
CA ASP A 255 -21.22 5.30 -18.22
C ASP A 255 -19.78 5.19 -18.77
N GLU A 256 -19.64 5.06 -20.08
CA GLU A 256 -18.36 4.98 -20.78
C GLU A 256 -17.54 6.26 -20.64
N LYS A 257 -18.18 7.44 -20.48
CA LYS A 257 -17.49 8.73 -20.32
C LYS A 257 -16.61 8.80 -19.06
N LYS A 258 -16.87 7.96 -18.07
CA LYS A 258 -16.00 7.86 -16.89
C LYS A 258 -14.58 7.44 -17.26
N TRP A 259 -14.42 6.58 -18.26
CA TRP A 259 -13.11 6.16 -18.76
C TRP A 259 -12.38 7.31 -19.48
N GLU A 260 -13.09 8.10 -20.29
CA GLU A 260 -12.54 9.29 -20.90
C GLU A 260 -12.07 10.30 -19.84
N THR A 261 -12.88 10.50 -18.79
CA THR A 261 -12.53 11.38 -17.66
C THR A 261 -11.30 10.88 -16.92
N ALA A 262 -11.21 9.57 -16.67
CA ALA A 262 -10.04 8.95 -16.04
C ALA A 262 -8.76 9.12 -16.89
N ALA A 263 -8.86 8.92 -18.21
CA ALA A 263 -7.74 9.14 -19.13
C ALA A 263 -7.27 10.59 -19.11
N LYS A 264 -8.18 11.56 -19.20
CA LYS A 264 -7.85 12.99 -19.11
C LYS A 264 -7.17 13.35 -17.79
N ALA A 265 -7.67 12.84 -16.67
CA ALA A 265 -7.09 13.12 -15.37
C ALA A 265 -5.67 12.54 -15.21
N ALA A 266 -5.39 11.37 -15.77
CA ALA A 266 -4.02 10.82 -15.81
C ALA A 266 -3.13 11.66 -16.76
N LYS A 267 -3.66 12.09 -17.90
CA LYS A 267 -2.95 12.93 -18.86
C LYS A 267 -2.59 14.29 -18.28
N ASP A 268 -3.44 14.88 -17.42
CA ASP A 268 -3.12 16.14 -16.70
C ASP A 268 -1.80 16.04 -15.92
N VAL A 269 -1.51 14.88 -15.31
CA VAL A 269 -0.25 14.65 -14.59
C VAL A 269 0.91 14.45 -15.57
N ILE A 270 0.72 13.70 -16.65
CA ILE A 270 1.73 13.45 -17.68
C ILE A 270 2.15 14.78 -18.32
N ASP A 271 1.20 15.65 -18.62
CA ASP A 271 1.43 16.94 -19.31
C ASP A 271 2.11 17.98 -18.41
N MET A 272 2.25 17.72 -17.11
CA MET A 272 3.10 18.56 -16.27
C MET A 272 4.58 18.50 -16.69
N ASN A 273 5.03 17.42 -17.32
CA ASN A 273 6.40 17.20 -17.80
C ASN A 273 7.50 17.39 -16.74
N ILE A 274 7.19 17.13 -15.47
CA ILE A 274 8.14 17.22 -14.34
C ILE A 274 8.46 15.85 -13.75
N TYR A 275 7.73 14.82 -14.14
CA TYR A 275 7.91 13.45 -13.67
C TYR A 275 8.50 12.56 -14.75
N GLY A 276 9.25 11.55 -14.35
CA GLY A 276 9.84 10.57 -15.25
C GLY A 276 9.98 9.20 -14.58
N LEU A 277 10.28 8.19 -15.38
CA LEU A 277 10.69 6.89 -14.86
C LEU A 277 12.19 6.88 -14.59
N VAL A 278 12.59 6.45 -13.41
CA VAL A 278 14.00 6.22 -13.09
C VAL A 278 14.53 5.11 -14.01
N GLY A 279 15.63 5.37 -14.73
CA GLY A 279 16.17 4.44 -15.73
C GLY A 279 15.30 4.26 -16.98
N ALA A 280 14.59 5.31 -17.43
CA ALA A 280 13.70 5.27 -18.59
C ALA A 280 14.33 4.76 -19.90
N ASP A 281 15.66 4.84 -20.04
CA ASP A 281 16.41 4.33 -21.20
C ASP A 281 16.52 2.80 -21.22
N GLY A 282 16.32 2.13 -20.06
CA GLY A 282 16.40 0.67 -19.91
C GLY A 282 17.80 0.10 -19.97
N THR A 283 18.86 0.92 -19.79
CA THR A 283 20.25 0.47 -19.88
C THR A 283 20.70 -0.29 -18.64
N ASP A 284 20.20 0.09 -17.46
CA ASP A 284 20.41 -0.60 -16.19
C ASP A 284 19.11 -0.74 -15.40
N PRO A 285 18.26 -1.70 -15.75
CA PRO A 285 17.00 -1.91 -15.04
C PRO A 285 17.18 -2.36 -13.58
N TYR A 286 18.28 -3.04 -13.26
CA TYR A 286 18.56 -3.53 -11.91
C TYR A 286 18.94 -2.39 -10.96
N GLY A 287 19.94 -1.59 -11.32
CA GLY A 287 20.38 -0.46 -10.52
C GLY A 287 19.30 0.62 -10.41
N SER A 288 18.64 0.94 -11.52
CA SER A 288 17.57 1.95 -11.53
C SER A 288 16.39 1.60 -10.61
N LEU A 289 15.95 0.35 -10.61
CA LEU A 289 14.86 -0.10 -9.75
C LEU A 289 15.30 -0.25 -8.29
N HIS A 290 16.53 -0.70 -8.05
CA HIS A 290 17.10 -0.73 -6.71
C HIS A 290 17.11 0.68 -6.10
N ASP A 291 17.66 1.65 -6.82
CA ASP A 291 17.76 3.03 -6.36
C ASP A 291 16.37 3.66 -6.14
N LEU A 292 15.41 3.39 -7.03
CA LEU A 292 14.02 3.84 -6.86
C LEU A 292 13.40 3.36 -5.54
N TYR A 293 13.69 2.12 -5.13
CA TYR A 293 13.04 1.50 -3.97
C TYR A 293 13.81 1.69 -2.66
N THR A 294 15.06 2.16 -2.70
CA THR A 294 15.92 2.27 -1.52
C THR A 294 16.41 3.69 -1.22
N THR A 295 16.06 4.66 -2.07
CA THR A 295 16.47 6.07 -1.91
C THR A 295 15.28 6.93 -1.46
N VAL A 296 15.56 7.98 -0.70
CA VAL A 296 14.61 9.06 -0.38
C VAL A 296 14.90 10.25 -1.31
N GLY A 297 13.87 10.69 -2.04
CA GLY A 297 13.98 11.78 -2.99
C GLY A 297 14.20 11.37 -4.44
N PRO A 298 14.43 12.34 -5.32
CA PRO A 298 14.70 12.09 -6.73
C PRO A 298 15.97 11.26 -6.94
N VAL A 299 15.92 10.30 -7.85
CA VAL A 299 17.08 9.49 -8.24
C VAL A 299 17.69 10.09 -9.52
N ASN A 300 18.98 10.44 -9.47
CA ASN A 300 19.67 11.06 -10.60
C ASN A 300 18.90 12.24 -11.24
N THR A 301 18.31 13.11 -10.39
CA THR A 301 17.45 14.24 -10.80
C THR A 301 16.09 13.85 -11.40
N VAL A 302 15.75 12.55 -11.45
CA VAL A 302 14.45 12.08 -11.92
C VAL A 302 13.49 11.92 -10.75
N THR A 303 12.34 12.61 -10.80
CA THR A 303 11.26 12.47 -9.83
C THR A 303 10.26 11.45 -10.35
N GLU A 304 10.28 10.22 -9.83
CA GLU A 304 9.25 9.22 -10.09
C GLU A 304 8.22 9.14 -8.96
N MET A 305 8.64 9.32 -7.68
CA MET A 305 7.74 9.37 -6.55
C MET A 305 6.98 10.71 -6.55
N ILE A 306 5.68 10.67 -6.87
CA ILE A 306 4.82 11.86 -6.92
C ILE A 306 4.35 12.24 -5.52
N PHE A 307 3.93 11.23 -4.75
CA PHE A 307 3.59 11.36 -3.34
C PHE A 307 3.95 10.09 -2.60
N SER A 308 4.71 10.23 -1.54
CA SER A 308 5.25 9.13 -0.74
C SER A 308 5.10 9.41 0.74
N ARG A 309 5.23 8.36 1.54
CA ARG A 309 5.47 8.48 2.97
C ARG A 309 6.91 8.04 3.26
N ILE A 310 7.70 8.96 3.81
CA ILE A 310 9.05 8.60 4.26
C ILE A 310 8.92 7.73 5.50
N VAL A 311 9.40 6.50 5.42
CA VAL A 311 9.33 5.50 6.49
C VAL A 311 10.66 4.82 6.69
N SER A 312 10.92 4.33 7.91
CA SER A 312 12.00 3.36 8.11
C SER A 312 11.65 2.04 7.42
N ALA A 313 12.57 1.48 6.66
CA ALA A 313 12.42 0.16 6.06
C ALA A 313 12.48 -1.01 7.07
N TYR A 314 12.56 -0.72 8.36
CA TYR A 314 12.75 -1.72 9.43
C TYR A 314 11.70 -2.84 9.40
N ASN A 315 10.42 -2.52 9.47
CA ASN A 315 9.36 -3.54 9.55
C ASN A 315 9.29 -4.38 8.27
N TRP A 316 9.48 -3.74 7.12
CA TRP A 316 9.57 -4.44 5.84
C TRP A 316 10.79 -5.37 5.81
N GLY A 317 11.97 -4.84 6.13
CA GLY A 317 13.21 -5.58 6.17
C GLY A 317 13.15 -6.78 7.10
N VAL A 318 12.61 -6.62 8.30
CA VAL A 318 12.40 -7.72 9.26
C VAL A 318 11.52 -8.82 8.67
N ALA A 319 10.43 -8.49 7.99
CA ALA A 319 9.50 -9.46 7.44
C ALA A 319 10.01 -10.15 6.15
N ALA A 320 10.75 -9.44 5.31
CA ALA A 320 11.19 -9.92 3.99
C ALA A 320 12.59 -10.54 3.98
N THR A 321 13.48 -10.19 4.93
CA THR A 321 14.85 -10.72 4.99
C THR A 321 14.89 -12.17 5.45
N PRO A 322 15.66 -13.06 4.80
CA PRO A 322 15.82 -14.46 5.22
C PRO A 322 16.32 -14.57 6.66
N ARG A 323 15.74 -15.49 7.43
CA ARG A 323 16.09 -15.69 8.86
C ARG A 323 17.58 -15.93 9.11
N MET A 324 18.26 -16.58 8.17
CA MET A 324 19.70 -16.82 8.25
C MET A 324 20.56 -15.55 8.26
N ALA A 325 20.02 -14.44 7.77
CA ALA A 325 20.79 -13.21 7.59
C ALA A 325 21.14 -12.53 8.91
N ARG A 326 20.25 -12.59 9.90
CA ARG A 326 20.42 -11.98 11.23
C ARG A 326 19.37 -12.44 12.24
N SER A 327 19.60 -12.17 13.53
CA SER A 327 18.73 -12.61 14.62
C SER A 327 17.28 -12.07 14.57
N ARG A 328 17.06 -10.89 13.99
CA ARG A 328 15.74 -10.25 13.83
C ARG A 328 15.22 -10.27 12.40
N ALA A 329 15.77 -11.07 11.53
CA ALA A 329 15.17 -11.35 10.24
C ALA A 329 14.16 -12.48 10.39
N TYR A 330 12.91 -12.25 9.97
CA TYR A 330 11.84 -13.23 10.16
C TYR A 330 11.52 -14.01 8.89
N GLY A 331 11.74 -13.42 7.72
CA GLY A 331 11.56 -14.11 6.45
C GLY A 331 10.17 -14.73 6.31
N SER A 332 9.13 -13.96 6.63
CA SER A 332 7.74 -14.44 6.72
C SER A 332 6.85 -13.92 5.60
N PHE A 333 7.31 -12.91 4.85
CA PHE A 333 6.55 -12.25 3.79
C PHE A 333 7.17 -12.51 2.41
N GLY A 334 6.36 -12.95 1.45
CA GLY A 334 6.82 -13.23 0.11
C GLY A 334 5.70 -13.35 -0.91
N PRO A 335 6.04 -13.47 -2.21
CA PRO A 335 5.06 -13.63 -3.27
C PRO A 335 4.33 -14.97 -3.19
N THR A 336 3.12 -14.97 -3.73
CA THR A 336 2.44 -16.21 -4.11
C THR A 336 3.03 -16.75 -5.41
N GLN A 337 2.77 -18.02 -5.72
CA GLN A 337 3.11 -18.59 -7.03
C GLN A 337 2.49 -17.78 -8.18
N LYS A 338 1.32 -17.23 -7.97
CA LYS A 338 0.59 -16.43 -8.97
C LYS A 338 1.36 -15.15 -9.35
N LEU A 339 1.94 -14.44 -8.37
CA LEU A 339 2.80 -13.30 -8.67
C LEU A 339 4.10 -13.76 -9.36
N VAL A 340 4.71 -14.85 -8.91
CA VAL A 340 5.90 -15.44 -9.56
C VAL A 340 5.62 -15.76 -11.03
N ASP A 341 4.44 -16.30 -11.35
CA ASP A 341 3.99 -16.62 -12.71
C ASP A 341 3.67 -15.38 -13.56
N ALA A 342 3.33 -14.26 -12.91
CA ALA A 342 3.00 -13.02 -13.62
C ALA A 342 4.23 -12.32 -14.23
N PHE A 343 5.43 -12.51 -13.67
CA PHE A 343 6.65 -11.95 -14.26
C PHE A 343 6.94 -12.58 -15.63
N ALA A 344 7.34 -11.76 -16.59
CA ALA A 344 7.71 -12.23 -17.92
C ALA A 344 9.07 -12.97 -17.93
N MET A 345 9.33 -13.63 -19.04
CA MET A 345 10.67 -14.06 -19.41
C MET A 345 11.45 -12.88 -20.01
N ALA A 346 12.76 -13.00 -20.13
CA ALA A 346 13.62 -11.97 -20.71
C ALA A 346 13.24 -11.59 -22.16
N ASN A 347 12.60 -12.52 -22.91
CA ASN A 347 12.06 -12.26 -24.24
C ASN A 347 10.72 -11.50 -24.23
N GLY A 348 10.22 -11.12 -23.05
CA GLY A 348 9.00 -10.35 -22.85
C GLY A 348 7.70 -11.16 -22.83
N ARG A 349 7.76 -12.48 -23.09
CA ARG A 349 6.59 -13.36 -23.02
C ARG A 349 6.27 -13.74 -21.59
N TYR A 350 5.01 -13.76 -21.27
CA TYR A 350 4.54 -14.28 -19.99
C TYR A 350 4.56 -15.83 -20.03
N PRO A 351 5.24 -16.48 -19.07
CA PRO A 351 5.44 -17.93 -19.13
C PRO A 351 4.14 -18.72 -18.93
N ILE A 352 3.22 -18.22 -18.10
CA ILE A 352 1.98 -18.91 -17.75
C ILE A 352 0.79 -18.16 -18.34
N THR A 353 0.01 -18.83 -19.16
CA THR A 353 -1.18 -18.30 -19.83
C THR A 353 -2.49 -18.68 -19.12
N GLY A 354 -2.43 -19.59 -18.17
CA GLY A 354 -3.56 -20.06 -17.39
C GLY A 354 -3.23 -21.30 -16.57
N TYR A 355 -4.27 -21.91 -16.02
CA TYR A 355 -4.16 -23.13 -15.22
C TYR A 355 -5.25 -24.11 -15.61
N THR A 356 -4.90 -25.39 -15.75
CA THR A 356 -5.86 -26.45 -16.11
C THR A 356 -6.92 -26.57 -15.00
N ASN A 357 -8.18 -26.35 -15.35
CA ASN A 357 -9.31 -26.32 -14.40
C ASN A 357 -9.12 -25.36 -13.20
N GLY A 358 -8.31 -24.31 -13.37
CA GLY A 358 -7.99 -23.37 -12.27
C GLY A 358 -6.98 -23.88 -11.24
N ASP A 359 -6.46 -25.08 -11.41
CA ASP A 359 -5.46 -25.69 -10.50
C ASP A 359 -4.06 -25.15 -10.82
N GLN A 360 -3.53 -24.31 -9.92
CA GLN A 360 -2.20 -23.69 -10.08
C GLN A 360 -1.04 -24.71 -10.00
N THR A 361 -1.30 -25.96 -9.63
CA THR A 361 -0.29 -27.03 -9.75
C THR A 361 -0.14 -27.54 -11.18
N GLN A 362 -1.04 -27.14 -12.09
CA GLN A 362 -1.08 -27.53 -13.50
C GLN A 362 -1.07 -26.30 -14.43
N PRO A 363 0.06 -25.57 -14.49
CA PRO A 363 0.15 -24.38 -15.31
C PRO A 363 0.09 -24.71 -16.81
N ILE A 364 -0.56 -23.82 -17.56
CA ILE A 364 -0.53 -23.82 -19.02
C ILE A 364 0.63 -22.93 -19.45
N ILE A 365 1.71 -23.55 -19.90
CA ILE A 365 2.95 -22.86 -20.26
C ILE A 365 2.86 -22.38 -21.70
N ASP A 366 3.22 -21.11 -21.96
CA ASP A 366 3.44 -20.60 -23.31
C ASP A 366 4.70 -21.25 -23.92
N PRO A 367 4.58 -22.04 -24.99
CA PRO A 367 5.71 -22.74 -25.59
C PRO A 367 6.77 -21.78 -26.19
N GLU A 368 6.39 -20.56 -26.54
CA GLU A 368 7.31 -19.55 -27.10
C GLU A 368 8.03 -18.75 -26.01
N SER A 369 7.63 -18.92 -24.75
CA SER A 369 8.24 -18.21 -23.62
C SER A 369 9.67 -18.69 -23.31
N GLY A 370 9.98 -19.95 -23.62
CA GLY A 370 11.24 -20.60 -23.23
C GLY A 370 11.29 -21.00 -21.75
N TYR A 371 10.16 -20.91 -21.04
CA TYR A 371 10.05 -21.28 -19.63
C TYR A 371 9.98 -22.79 -19.42
N SER A 372 10.55 -23.27 -18.31
CA SER A 372 10.48 -24.69 -17.93
C SER A 372 10.39 -24.85 -16.41
N GLU A 373 9.59 -25.83 -15.96
CA GLU A 373 9.54 -26.30 -14.58
C GLU A 373 10.23 -27.65 -14.39
N THR A 374 11.13 -28.00 -15.29
CA THR A 374 11.89 -29.25 -15.22
C THR A 374 13.36 -28.99 -15.44
N GLY A 375 14.20 -29.67 -14.65
CA GLY A 375 15.65 -29.58 -14.79
C GLY A 375 16.31 -28.45 -14.00
N PHE A 376 17.62 -28.53 -13.97
CA PHE A 376 18.52 -27.63 -13.26
C PHE A 376 19.73 -27.34 -14.12
N SER A 377 20.27 -26.13 -14.04
CA SER A 377 21.54 -25.81 -14.67
C SER A 377 22.31 -24.76 -13.86
N THR A 378 23.56 -24.53 -14.24
CA THR A 378 24.29 -23.38 -13.71
C THR A 378 23.71 -22.10 -14.25
N PHE A 379 23.50 -21.15 -13.35
CA PHE A 379 22.91 -19.85 -13.65
C PHE A 379 23.75 -18.73 -13.00
N THR A 380 24.04 -17.68 -13.74
CA THR A 380 24.69 -16.50 -13.19
C THR A 380 23.62 -15.51 -12.74
N HIS A 381 23.59 -15.19 -11.44
CA HIS A 381 22.61 -14.23 -10.91
C HIS A 381 22.86 -12.83 -11.50
N PRO A 382 21.86 -12.20 -12.14
CA PRO A 382 22.11 -10.98 -12.93
C PRO A 382 22.49 -9.76 -12.09
N ILE A 383 22.08 -9.71 -10.80
CA ILE A 383 22.40 -8.59 -9.89
C ILE A 383 23.78 -8.80 -9.25
N PHE A 384 24.05 -10.00 -8.75
CA PHE A 384 25.23 -10.27 -7.90
C PHE A 384 26.39 -10.95 -8.62
N GLY A 385 26.16 -11.49 -9.82
CA GLY A 385 27.17 -12.22 -10.56
C GLY A 385 27.51 -13.62 -10.02
N ASP A 386 26.77 -14.10 -9.00
CA ASP A 386 27.01 -15.42 -8.42
C ASP A 386 26.75 -16.54 -9.42
N GLN A 387 27.67 -17.51 -9.46
CA GLN A 387 27.49 -18.75 -10.19
C GLN A 387 26.71 -19.75 -9.33
N LEU A 388 25.44 -19.90 -9.59
CA LEU A 388 24.53 -20.81 -8.88
C LEU A 388 24.50 -22.15 -9.61
N ALA A 389 25.18 -23.17 -9.09
CA ALA A 389 25.44 -24.42 -9.80
C ALA A 389 24.21 -25.25 -10.15
N ASN A 390 23.14 -25.18 -9.33
CA ASN A 390 21.94 -26.01 -9.45
C ASN A 390 20.67 -25.14 -9.33
N THR A 391 20.52 -24.18 -10.22
CA THR A 391 19.31 -23.33 -10.24
C THR A 391 18.20 -24.02 -11.01
N PHE A 392 17.02 -24.12 -10.41
CA PHE A 392 15.81 -24.65 -11.03
C PHE A 392 15.46 -23.82 -12.27
N MET A 393 15.13 -24.45 -13.38
CA MET A 393 14.89 -23.77 -14.66
C MET A 393 13.78 -22.71 -14.59
N MET A 394 12.82 -22.87 -13.69
CA MET A 394 11.75 -21.90 -13.42
C MET A 394 12.25 -20.48 -13.16
N TYR A 395 13.43 -20.32 -12.56
CA TYR A 395 13.97 -19.04 -12.11
C TYR A 395 14.96 -18.41 -13.10
N GLN A 396 15.26 -19.09 -14.17
CA GLN A 396 16.25 -18.63 -15.15
C GLN A 396 15.60 -17.83 -16.27
N ASN A 397 16.37 -16.90 -16.84
CA ASN A 397 15.97 -16.08 -17.99
C ASN A 397 14.65 -15.31 -17.78
N ARG A 398 14.38 -14.89 -16.53
CA ARG A 398 13.23 -14.05 -16.19
C ARG A 398 13.56 -12.58 -16.45
N GLU A 399 12.53 -11.75 -16.53
CA GLU A 399 12.68 -10.30 -16.61
C GLU A 399 13.39 -9.71 -15.36
N PRO A 400 14.06 -8.55 -15.45
CA PRO A 400 14.80 -7.94 -14.34
C PRO A 400 13.99 -7.76 -13.05
N ARG A 401 12.71 -7.37 -13.14
CA ARG A 401 11.87 -7.17 -11.95
C ARG A 401 11.66 -8.46 -11.15
N PHE A 402 11.72 -9.63 -11.77
CA PHE A 402 11.67 -10.89 -11.05
C PHE A 402 12.82 -10.99 -10.04
N TYR A 403 14.05 -10.74 -10.47
CA TYR A 403 15.25 -10.88 -9.63
C TYR A 403 15.35 -9.82 -8.53
N ILE A 404 14.69 -8.67 -8.72
CA ILE A 404 14.61 -7.61 -7.72
C ILE A 404 13.53 -7.93 -6.67
N ASN A 405 12.40 -8.49 -7.10
CA ASN A 405 11.21 -8.62 -6.27
C ASN A 405 11.05 -10.00 -5.60
N VAL A 406 11.79 -11.02 -6.06
CA VAL A 406 11.61 -12.41 -5.63
C VAL A 406 12.92 -13.04 -5.18
N LEU A 407 12.94 -13.54 -3.95
CA LEU A 407 14.00 -14.40 -3.44
C LEU A 407 13.48 -15.84 -3.40
N TRP A 408 14.26 -16.79 -3.88
CA TRP A 408 13.89 -18.21 -3.97
C TRP A 408 14.88 -19.11 -3.23
N SER A 409 14.50 -20.35 -2.95
CA SER A 409 15.40 -21.33 -2.33
C SER A 409 16.53 -21.69 -3.29
N GLY A 410 17.77 -21.54 -2.84
CA GLY A 410 18.97 -21.76 -3.65
C GLY A 410 19.63 -20.49 -4.17
N CYS A 411 19.00 -19.30 -4.05
CA CYS A 411 19.72 -18.05 -4.31
C CYS A 411 20.70 -17.74 -3.15
N VAL A 412 21.65 -16.86 -3.42
CA VAL A 412 22.58 -16.40 -2.39
C VAL A 412 22.07 -15.10 -1.81
N TRP A 413 22.03 -15.01 -0.49
CA TRP A 413 21.77 -13.76 0.20
C TRP A 413 23.05 -12.94 0.33
N HIS A 414 22.99 -11.72 -0.16
CA HIS A 414 24.03 -10.71 0.01
C HIS A 414 23.62 -9.69 1.07
N SER A 415 24.63 -9.16 1.78
CA SER A 415 24.48 -8.09 2.73
C SER A 415 25.73 -7.21 2.62
N GLY A 416 25.62 -6.06 1.98
CA GLY A 416 26.77 -5.29 1.57
C GLY A 416 27.68 -6.10 0.63
N ASN A 417 28.97 -6.06 0.86
CA ASN A 417 29.95 -6.84 0.07
C ASN A 417 30.16 -8.28 0.61
N VAL A 418 29.36 -8.73 1.56
CA VAL A 418 29.55 -10.01 2.21
C VAL A 418 28.47 -11.00 1.77
N ASN A 419 28.92 -12.13 1.20
CA ASN A 419 28.05 -13.26 0.91
C ASN A 419 27.66 -13.96 2.22
N LYS A 420 26.37 -14.05 2.52
CA LYS A 420 25.85 -14.71 3.73
C LYS A 420 25.48 -16.18 3.54
N GLY A 421 25.58 -16.68 2.32
CA GLY A 421 25.33 -18.06 1.97
C GLY A 421 24.01 -18.33 1.30
N VAL A 422 23.77 -19.60 0.97
CA VAL A 422 22.60 -20.06 0.21
C VAL A 422 21.34 -20.05 1.08
N VAL A 423 20.29 -19.43 0.56
CA VAL A 423 18.97 -19.39 1.20
C VAL A 423 18.27 -20.75 1.06
N GLN A 424 17.75 -21.28 2.17
CA GLN A 424 17.10 -22.58 2.24
C GLN A 424 15.71 -22.42 2.84
N LEU A 425 14.66 -22.52 2.00
CA LEU A 425 13.27 -22.22 2.35
C LEU A 425 12.41 -23.47 2.57
N TYR A 426 13.00 -24.63 2.70
CA TYR A 426 12.37 -25.91 3.02
C TYR A 426 12.35 -26.18 4.54
N THR A 427 11.57 -27.15 4.99
CA THR A 427 11.49 -27.56 6.42
C THR A 427 12.86 -27.97 6.95
N GLY A 428 13.30 -27.33 8.03
CA GLY A 428 14.62 -27.54 8.64
C GLY A 428 15.75 -26.78 7.95
N GLY A 429 15.51 -26.09 6.82
CA GLY A 429 16.45 -25.19 6.19
C GLY A 429 16.71 -23.95 7.05
N ASN A 430 17.81 -23.20 6.73
CA ASN A 430 18.25 -22.06 7.53
C ASN A 430 17.23 -20.90 7.60
N SER A 431 16.32 -20.82 6.64
CA SER A 431 15.23 -19.82 6.57
C SER A 431 13.86 -20.44 6.28
N GLY A 432 13.74 -21.77 6.39
CA GLY A 432 12.53 -22.51 6.13
C GLY A 432 11.63 -22.70 7.35
N TYR A 433 10.60 -23.51 7.18
CA TYR A 433 9.65 -23.83 8.24
C TYR A 433 10.30 -24.52 9.43
N ALA A 434 9.89 -24.09 10.63
CA ALA A 434 10.18 -24.76 11.88
C ALA A 434 8.93 -24.69 12.77
N ALA A 435 8.52 -25.80 13.35
CA ALA A 435 7.23 -25.96 14.03
C ALA A 435 6.98 -25.00 15.20
N THR A 436 8.03 -24.44 15.78
CA THR A 436 7.94 -23.53 16.94
C THR A 436 7.95 -22.05 16.57
N GLN A 437 7.95 -21.71 15.28
CA GLN A 437 8.14 -20.34 14.82
C GLN A 437 7.14 -19.98 13.73
N GLN A 438 6.75 -18.70 13.65
CA GLN A 438 6.01 -18.11 12.54
C GLN A 438 6.94 -17.37 11.54
N ASN A 439 8.26 -17.51 11.70
CA ASN A 439 9.30 -16.80 10.95
C ASN A 439 9.79 -17.68 9.79
N TYR A 440 8.92 -17.88 8.80
CA TYR A 440 9.20 -18.68 7.60
C TYR A 440 8.31 -18.22 6.44
N PRO A 441 8.73 -18.37 5.17
CA PRO A 441 7.88 -18.06 4.03
C PRO A 441 6.84 -19.16 3.80
N ALA A 442 5.56 -18.79 3.81
CA ALA A 442 4.47 -19.75 3.61
C ALA A 442 4.40 -20.34 2.18
N THR A 443 5.07 -19.70 1.23
CA THR A 443 5.07 -20.07 -0.21
C THR A 443 6.40 -20.58 -0.74
N GLY A 444 7.43 -20.61 0.10
CA GLY A 444 8.78 -20.95 -0.35
C GLY A 444 9.50 -19.84 -1.14
N TYR A 445 9.01 -18.61 -1.02
CA TYR A 445 9.58 -17.39 -1.59
C TYR A 445 9.61 -16.28 -0.55
N LEU A 446 10.51 -15.29 -0.73
CA LEU A 446 10.54 -14.06 0.03
C LEU A 446 10.51 -12.85 -0.90
N ALA A 447 10.01 -11.72 -0.40
CA ALA A 447 10.01 -10.46 -1.14
C ALA A 447 11.41 -9.84 -1.14
N GLY A 448 11.88 -9.40 -2.31
CA GLY A 448 13.16 -8.69 -2.47
C GLY A 448 13.00 -7.16 -2.58
N LYS A 449 11.82 -6.67 -2.98
CA LYS A 449 11.56 -5.24 -3.16
C LYS A 449 11.76 -4.45 -1.87
N PHE A 450 12.23 -3.23 -1.96
CA PHE A 450 12.54 -2.33 -0.84
C PHE A 450 13.66 -2.83 0.09
N ILE A 451 14.48 -3.79 -0.37
CA ILE A 451 15.66 -4.28 0.34
C ILE A 451 16.92 -3.68 -0.29
N ASP A 452 17.68 -2.95 0.51
CA ASP A 452 19.00 -2.46 0.08
C ASP A 452 20.07 -3.54 0.28
N HIS A 453 20.46 -4.17 -0.81
CA HIS A 453 21.47 -5.22 -0.83
C HIS A 453 22.89 -4.69 -0.59
N THR A 454 23.11 -3.38 -0.66
CA THR A 454 24.42 -2.76 -0.46
C THR A 454 24.75 -2.58 1.02
N LYS A 455 23.75 -2.63 1.90
CA LYS A 455 23.92 -2.45 3.35
C LYS A 455 24.37 -3.74 4.01
N ASP A 456 25.34 -3.63 4.92
CA ASP A 456 25.74 -4.74 5.77
C ASP A 456 24.79 -4.87 6.97
N THR A 457 23.82 -5.74 6.82
CA THR A 457 22.84 -6.02 7.89
C THR A 457 23.36 -6.97 8.97
N SER A 458 24.59 -7.49 8.85
CA SER A 458 25.16 -8.49 9.77
C SER A 458 25.75 -7.90 11.04
N THR A 459 26.22 -6.66 10.98
CA THR A 459 26.99 -6.00 12.06
C THR A 459 26.12 -5.30 13.10
N ALA A 460 24.85 -5.04 12.77
CA ALA A 460 23.93 -4.51 13.76
C ALA A 460 23.67 -5.56 14.82
N GLY A 461 24.12 -5.31 16.05
CA GLY A 461 23.85 -6.16 17.21
C GLY A 461 22.36 -6.38 17.41
N ASP A 462 22.01 -7.10 18.50
CA ASP A 462 20.62 -7.42 18.92
C ASP A 462 19.77 -6.16 19.22
N SER A 463 20.31 -4.96 19.01
CA SER A 463 19.60 -3.72 19.26
C SER A 463 18.39 -3.59 18.31
N THR A 464 17.35 -3.01 18.85
CA THR A 464 16.18 -2.48 18.14
C THR A 464 16.55 -1.34 17.19
N SER A 465 17.86 -1.12 16.94
CA SER A 465 18.34 0.01 16.17
C SER A 465 17.84 -0.09 14.73
N THR A 466 17.19 0.97 14.31
CA THR A 466 16.82 1.26 12.94
C THR A 466 18.04 1.46 12.03
N ASP A 467 19.23 1.42 12.59
CA ASP A 467 20.50 1.81 11.97
C ASP A 467 20.93 0.92 10.79
N VAL A 468 20.27 -0.22 10.63
CA VAL A 468 20.52 -1.17 9.54
C VAL A 468 19.57 -0.96 8.36
N TRP A 469 18.41 -0.38 8.64
CA TRP A 469 17.36 -0.16 7.68
C TRP A 469 17.18 1.35 7.50
N ASP A 470 17.67 1.87 6.41
CA ASP A 470 17.52 3.29 6.08
C ASP A 470 16.05 3.68 5.90
N PHE A 471 15.81 4.98 5.84
CA PHE A 471 14.53 5.49 5.40
C PHE A 471 14.38 5.30 3.90
N ILE A 472 13.16 5.00 3.48
CA ILE A 472 12.77 4.87 2.09
C ILE A 472 11.52 5.71 1.79
N ASP A 473 11.33 6.04 0.55
CA ASP A 473 10.08 6.58 0.05
C ASP A 473 9.10 5.44 -0.19
N TRP A 474 8.18 5.23 0.78
CA TRP A 474 7.08 4.29 0.56
C TRP A 474 6.07 4.91 -0.40
N PRO A 475 5.86 4.34 -1.60
CA PRO A 475 5.03 4.95 -2.62
C PRO A 475 3.55 4.97 -2.19
N ILE A 476 2.95 6.15 -2.19
CA ILE A 476 1.50 6.33 -2.18
C ILE A 476 1.01 6.41 -3.61
N ILE A 477 1.71 7.21 -4.44
CA ILE A 477 1.50 7.25 -5.88
C ILE A 477 2.79 7.66 -6.58
N ARG A 478 3.13 6.97 -7.66
CA ARG A 478 4.32 7.23 -8.48
C ARG A 478 3.99 7.27 -9.97
N TYR A 479 4.90 7.81 -10.76
CA TYR A 479 4.65 8.09 -12.17
C TYR A 479 4.31 6.85 -13.01
N ALA A 480 4.92 5.70 -12.72
CA ALA A 480 4.56 4.45 -13.39
C ALA A 480 3.08 4.08 -13.23
N GLU A 481 2.49 4.34 -12.04
CA GLU A 481 1.05 4.15 -11.86
C GLU A 481 0.23 5.07 -12.75
N ILE A 482 0.63 6.34 -12.89
CA ILE A 482 -0.07 7.30 -13.75
C ILE A 482 -0.06 6.85 -15.21
N LEU A 483 1.09 6.37 -15.71
CA LEU A 483 1.17 5.80 -17.06
C LEU A 483 0.24 4.61 -17.23
N LEU A 484 0.21 3.70 -16.26
CA LEU A 484 -0.67 2.53 -16.26
C LEU A 484 -2.15 2.89 -16.09
N ASN A 485 -2.48 3.93 -15.31
CA ASN A 485 -3.84 4.47 -15.21
C ASN A 485 -4.32 5.02 -16.55
N TYR A 486 -3.45 5.75 -17.25
CA TYR A 486 -3.74 6.34 -18.55
C TYR A 486 -4.00 5.26 -19.61
N VAL A 487 -3.10 4.28 -19.73
CA VAL A 487 -3.27 3.21 -20.75
C VAL A 487 -4.46 2.30 -20.44
N GLU A 488 -4.76 2.03 -19.18
CA GLU A 488 -5.96 1.29 -18.81
C GLU A 488 -7.21 2.04 -19.26
N ALA A 489 -7.31 3.31 -18.91
CA ALA A 489 -8.46 4.12 -19.26
C ALA A 489 -8.63 4.30 -20.78
N LEU A 490 -7.54 4.53 -21.51
CA LEU A 490 -7.56 4.59 -22.97
C LEU A 490 -8.02 3.29 -23.60
N ASN A 491 -7.52 2.15 -23.14
CA ASN A 491 -7.92 0.85 -23.68
C ASN A 491 -9.42 0.57 -23.52
N GLU A 492 -10.04 1.15 -22.50
CA GLU A 492 -11.47 0.92 -22.25
C GLU A 492 -12.37 1.81 -23.13
N TYR A 493 -11.98 3.03 -23.47
CA TYR A 493 -12.84 3.91 -24.26
C TYR A 493 -12.33 4.19 -25.69
N ASP A 494 -11.01 4.09 -25.96
CA ASP A 494 -10.38 4.33 -27.27
C ASP A 494 -9.27 3.29 -27.54
N PRO A 495 -9.61 2.00 -27.71
CA PRO A 495 -8.64 0.89 -27.78
C PRO A 495 -7.69 0.94 -28.99
N GLY A 496 -7.95 1.82 -29.96
CA GLY A 496 -7.07 2.08 -31.09
C GLY A 496 -6.04 3.20 -30.86
N ASN A 497 -6.06 3.84 -29.71
CA ASN A 497 -5.20 4.99 -29.43
C ASN A 497 -3.71 4.59 -29.36
N PRO A 498 -2.82 5.23 -30.15
CA PRO A 498 -1.39 4.91 -30.16
C PRO A 498 -0.68 5.17 -28.82
N ASP A 499 -1.22 6.05 -27.99
CA ASP A 499 -0.67 6.33 -26.66
C ASP A 499 -0.67 5.10 -25.76
N ILE A 500 -1.57 4.12 -25.99
CA ILE A 500 -1.58 2.85 -25.25
C ILE A 500 -0.22 2.16 -25.39
N LEU A 501 0.27 2.00 -26.60
CA LEU A 501 1.59 1.39 -26.85
C LEU A 501 2.73 2.29 -26.34
N THR A 502 2.64 3.59 -26.59
CA THR A 502 3.66 4.56 -26.19
C THR A 502 3.95 4.46 -24.68
N TYR A 503 2.92 4.63 -23.85
CA TYR A 503 3.11 4.73 -22.41
C TYR A 503 3.26 3.35 -21.73
N LEU A 504 2.65 2.30 -22.26
CA LEU A 504 2.88 0.94 -21.79
C LEU A 504 4.35 0.52 -22.04
N ASN A 505 4.87 0.82 -23.23
CA ASN A 505 6.25 0.51 -23.59
C ASN A 505 7.28 1.34 -22.81
N MET A 506 6.94 2.54 -22.33
CA MET A 506 7.83 3.27 -21.41
C MET A 506 8.11 2.46 -20.14
N VAL A 507 7.06 1.89 -19.52
CA VAL A 507 7.20 1.05 -18.32
C VAL A 507 7.99 -0.23 -18.63
N ARG A 508 7.68 -0.89 -19.74
CA ARG A 508 8.35 -2.12 -20.16
C ARG A 508 9.83 -1.89 -20.50
N LYS A 509 10.13 -0.84 -21.22
CA LYS A 509 11.51 -0.47 -21.58
C LYS A 509 12.37 -0.22 -20.34
N ARG A 510 11.87 0.58 -19.38
CA ARG A 510 12.54 0.82 -18.10
C ARG A 510 12.87 -0.49 -17.38
N ALA A 511 11.94 -1.44 -17.44
CA ALA A 511 12.10 -2.77 -16.84
C ALA A 511 12.99 -3.72 -17.64
N GLY A 512 13.58 -3.29 -18.77
CA GLY A 512 14.40 -4.13 -19.62
C GLY A 512 13.61 -5.20 -20.39
N VAL A 513 12.30 -4.95 -20.64
CA VAL A 513 11.39 -5.89 -21.31
C VAL A 513 11.05 -5.35 -22.70
N PRO A 514 11.02 -6.19 -23.76
CA PRO A 514 10.68 -5.77 -25.12
C PRO A 514 9.29 -5.12 -25.22
N ASP A 515 9.12 -4.26 -26.22
CA ASP A 515 7.85 -3.58 -26.53
C ASP A 515 6.72 -4.59 -26.72
N ILE A 516 5.51 -4.24 -26.29
CA ILE A 516 4.38 -5.17 -26.22
C ILE A 516 3.94 -5.66 -27.60
N GLU A 517 3.94 -4.78 -28.61
CA GLU A 517 3.56 -5.12 -29.99
C GLU A 517 4.57 -6.02 -30.69
N LYS A 518 5.83 -6.07 -30.22
CA LYS A 518 6.83 -7.00 -30.72
C LYS A 518 6.62 -8.42 -30.19
N VAL A 519 6.03 -8.51 -28.99
CA VAL A 519 5.81 -9.79 -28.28
C VAL A 519 4.42 -10.34 -28.54
N TYR A 520 3.41 -9.45 -28.56
CA TYR A 520 1.99 -9.78 -28.74
C TYR A 520 1.34 -8.89 -29.82
N PRO A 521 1.75 -9.02 -31.09
CA PRO A 521 1.21 -8.17 -32.17
C PRO A 521 -0.31 -8.32 -32.33
N GLU A 522 -0.88 -9.47 -31.95
CA GLU A 522 -2.32 -9.75 -32.00
C GLU A 522 -3.13 -8.96 -30.97
N ALA A 523 -2.47 -8.41 -29.95
CA ALA A 523 -3.14 -7.60 -28.95
C ALA A 523 -3.32 -6.14 -29.38
N VAL A 524 -2.59 -5.67 -30.38
CA VAL A 524 -2.69 -4.29 -30.87
C VAL A 524 -4.08 -4.03 -31.44
N GLY A 525 -4.80 -3.07 -30.86
CA GLY A 525 -6.18 -2.76 -31.21
C GLY A 525 -7.22 -3.78 -30.73
N ASN A 526 -6.80 -4.85 -30.05
CA ASN A 526 -7.70 -5.82 -29.44
C ASN A 526 -7.89 -5.47 -27.94
N GLN A 527 -8.98 -4.75 -27.65
CA GLN A 527 -9.29 -4.25 -26.31
C GLN A 527 -9.19 -5.33 -25.23
N LYS A 528 -9.74 -6.52 -25.47
CA LYS A 528 -9.78 -7.60 -24.48
C LYS A 528 -8.39 -8.16 -24.17
N GLN A 529 -7.61 -8.44 -25.21
CA GLN A 529 -6.26 -8.97 -25.02
C GLN A 529 -5.35 -7.91 -24.40
N MET A 530 -5.42 -6.67 -24.86
CA MET A 530 -4.64 -5.56 -24.31
C MET A 530 -5.01 -5.32 -22.84
N ARG A 531 -6.29 -5.42 -22.45
CA ARG A 531 -6.72 -5.31 -21.04
C ARG A 531 -6.01 -6.33 -20.15
N GLU A 532 -5.92 -7.58 -20.57
CA GLU A 532 -5.24 -8.61 -19.77
C GLU A 532 -3.72 -8.34 -19.66
N LEU A 533 -3.10 -7.86 -20.74
CA LEU A 533 -1.68 -7.47 -20.72
C LEU A 533 -1.44 -6.27 -19.79
N ILE A 534 -2.28 -5.23 -19.85
CA ILE A 534 -2.20 -4.06 -18.95
C ILE A 534 -2.40 -4.47 -17.49
N ARG A 535 -3.37 -5.32 -17.18
CA ARG A 535 -3.62 -5.81 -15.81
C ARG A 535 -2.43 -6.60 -15.27
N ARG A 536 -1.79 -7.41 -16.11
CA ARG A 536 -0.60 -8.17 -15.74
C ARG A 536 0.62 -7.25 -15.54
N GLU A 537 0.81 -6.27 -16.43
CA GLU A 537 1.87 -5.27 -16.27
C GLU A 537 1.69 -4.47 -14.96
N ARG A 538 0.45 -4.08 -14.60
CA ARG A 538 0.16 -3.45 -13.32
C ARG A 538 0.50 -4.35 -12.14
N MET A 539 0.15 -5.63 -12.19
CA MET A 539 0.45 -6.58 -11.11
C MET A 539 1.95 -6.71 -10.87
N VAL A 540 2.75 -6.78 -11.93
CA VAL A 540 4.21 -6.91 -11.83
C VAL A 540 4.87 -5.61 -11.42
N GLU A 541 4.53 -4.50 -12.08
CA GLU A 541 5.14 -3.19 -11.85
C GLU A 541 4.87 -2.66 -10.44
N LEU A 542 3.63 -2.75 -10.00
CA LEU A 542 3.15 -2.20 -8.73
C LEU A 542 3.05 -3.25 -7.61
N CYS A 543 3.69 -4.43 -7.77
CA CYS A 543 3.62 -5.48 -6.76
C CYS A 543 4.11 -4.97 -5.40
N TYR A 544 3.43 -5.41 -4.33
CA TYR A 544 3.64 -5.03 -2.93
C TYR A 544 3.41 -3.55 -2.58
N GLU A 545 3.01 -2.71 -3.54
CA GLU A 545 2.68 -1.29 -3.30
C GLU A 545 1.21 -1.09 -2.92
N ASN A 546 0.51 -2.15 -2.53
CA ASN A 546 -0.88 -2.17 -2.07
C ASN A 546 -1.95 -1.90 -3.15
N HIS A 547 -1.59 -1.97 -4.43
CA HIS A 547 -2.53 -1.75 -5.52
C HIS A 547 -3.41 -2.96 -5.81
N ARG A 548 -2.83 -4.17 -5.83
CA ARG A 548 -3.50 -5.39 -6.29
C ARG A 548 -4.79 -5.68 -5.53
N TYR A 549 -4.85 -5.38 -4.23
CA TYR A 549 -6.07 -5.52 -3.43
C TYR A 549 -7.25 -4.73 -4.01
N PHE A 550 -7.03 -3.47 -4.35
CA PHE A 550 -8.06 -2.59 -4.92
C PHE A 550 -8.32 -2.91 -6.40
N ASP A 551 -7.30 -3.27 -7.16
CA ASP A 551 -7.41 -3.60 -8.57
C ASP A 551 -8.37 -4.76 -8.80
N ILE A 552 -8.16 -5.92 -8.14
CA ILE A 552 -9.03 -7.09 -8.34
C ILE A 552 -10.47 -6.86 -7.85
N ARG A 553 -10.67 -5.98 -6.87
CA ARG A 553 -12.00 -5.62 -6.37
C ARG A 553 -12.70 -4.63 -7.28
N THR A 554 -12.02 -3.56 -7.67
CA THR A 554 -12.64 -2.54 -8.53
C THR A 554 -12.89 -3.07 -9.95
N TRP A 555 -12.08 -4.00 -10.47
CA TRP A 555 -12.38 -4.74 -11.72
C TRP A 555 -13.48 -5.79 -11.55
N MET A 556 -13.90 -6.12 -10.34
CA MET A 556 -14.84 -7.21 -10.00
C MET A 556 -14.37 -8.59 -10.51
N ILE A 557 -13.10 -8.90 -10.24
CA ILE A 557 -12.51 -10.22 -10.52
C ILE A 557 -12.02 -10.93 -9.24
N ALA A 558 -12.29 -10.35 -8.07
CA ALA A 558 -11.82 -10.93 -6.81
C ALA A 558 -12.42 -12.31 -6.51
N GLU A 559 -13.60 -12.63 -7.02
CA GLU A 559 -14.21 -13.98 -6.90
C GLU A 559 -13.37 -15.08 -7.56
N THR A 560 -12.61 -14.74 -8.60
CA THR A 560 -11.70 -15.67 -9.29
C THR A 560 -10.25 -15.51 -8.88
N GLU A 561 -9.84 -14.29 -8.53
CA GLU A 561 -8.44 -13.98 -8.25
C GLU A 561 -8.06 -14.16 -6.79
N HIS A 562 -8.95 -13.80 -5.85
CA HIS A 562 -8.73 -13.94 -4.39
C HIS A 562 -9.07 -15.38 -3.95
N GLY A 563 -8.20 -16.32 -4.31
CA GLY A 563 -8.37 -17.73 -4.01
C GLY A 563 -7.19 -18.31 -3.25
N ASP A 564 -7.09 -19.61 -3.29
CA ASP A 564 -6.03 -20.37 -2.64
C ASP A 564 -4.64 -19.90 -3.02
N VAL A 565 -3.74 -19.91 -2.06
CA VAL A 565 -2.35 -19.52 -2.22
C VAL A 565 -1.50 -20.73 -2.52
N TYR A 566 -0.77 -20.68 -3.61
CA TYR A 566 0.17 -21.70 -4.02
C TYR A 566 1.62 -21.19 -3.91
N GLY A 567 2.56 -22.11 -3.79
CA GLY A 567 3.99 -21.88 -3.75
C GLY A 567 4.77 -23.16 -4.00
N MET A 568 6.03 -23.19 -3.63
CA MET A 568 6.85 -24.41 -3.59
C MET A 568 6.47 -25.25 -2.37
N ASN A 569 6.74 -26.55 -2.44
CA ASN A 569 6.47 -27.46 -1.31
C ASN A 569 7.47 -27.26 -0.16
N ILE A 570 7.15 -26.37 0.74
CA ILE A 570 7.98 -26.03 1.91
C ILE A 570 8.08 -27.17 2.95
N ASP A 571 7.20 -28.16 2.89
CA ASP A 571 7.23 -29.33 3.80
C ASP A 571 8.32 -30.34 3.41
N ALA A 572 8.92 -30.22 2.23
CA ALA A 572 10.11 -30.97 1.87
C ALA A 572 11.28 -30.65 2.82
N THR A 573 12.18 -31.62 3.04
CA THR A 573 13.29 -31.50 3.98
C THR A 573 14.63 -31.15 3.34
N ASN A 574 14.64 -30.92 2.04
CA ASN A 574 15.79 -30.44 1.27
C ASN A 574 15.34 -29.83 -0.06
N HIS A 575 16.25 -29.19 -0.78
CA HIS A 575 16.03 -28.65 -2.13
C HIS A 575 17.02 -29.22 -3.19
N ASN A 576 17.47 -30.47 -3.00
CA ASN A 576 18.24 -31.17 -4.03
C ASN A 576 17.42 -31.32 -5.32
N ALA A 577 18.08 -31.57 -6.46
CA ALA A 577 17.43 -31.60 -7.77
C ALA A 577 16.22 -32.55 -7.86
N ASN A 578 16.20 -33.63 -7.09
CA ASN A 578 15.10 -34.60 -7.05
C ASN A 578 14.11 -34.37 -5.91
N SER A 579 14.23 -33.26 -5.18
CA SER A 579 13.39 -32.95 -4.02
C SER A 579 11.95 -32.64 -4.43
N ALA A 580 11.01 -33.05 -3.57
CA ALA A 580 9.62 -32.63 -3.65
C ALA A 580 9.42 -31.10 -3.47
N PHE A 581 10.42 -30.39 -2.94
CA PHE A 581 10.38 -28.93 -2.79
C PHE A 581 10.01 -28.22 -4.12
N TRP A 582 10.52 -28.70 -5.25
CA TRP A 582 10.34 -28.07 -6.57
C TRP A 582 8.97 -28.31 -7.20
N LYS A 583 8.00 -28.81 -6.42
CA LYS A 583 6.62 -28.99 -6.88
C LYS A 583 5.74 -27.86 -6.36
N ARG A 584 4.95 -27.31 -7.25
CA ARG A 584 3.86 -26.41 -6.89
C ARG A 584 2.93 -27.09 -5.91
N THR A 585 2.61 -26.43 -4.82
CA THR A 585 1.80 -26.99 -3.75
C THR A 585 0.89 -25.91 -3.16
N LEU A 586 -0.34 -26.27 -2.79
CA LEU A 586 -1.22 -25.45 -2.01
C LEU A 586 -0.55 -25.11 -0.66
N SER A 587 -0.43 -23.83 -0.34
CA SER A 587 0.11 -23.40 0.95
C SER A 587 -0.96 -23.57 2.04
N THR A 588 -0.70 -24.47 2.97
CA THR A 588 -1.57 -24.67 4.14
C THR A 588 -1.19 -23.77 5.32
N ARG A 589 -0.25 -22.83 5.12
CA ARG A 589 0.33 -21.99 6.18
C ARG A 589 0.18 -20.48 5.92
N ASP A 590 -0.55 -20.10 4.87
CA ASP A 590 -0.83 -18.71 4.56
C ASP A 590 -1.65 -18.07 5.68
N SER A 591 -1.30 -16.82 6.03
CA SER A 591 -1.98 -16.03 7.06
C SER A 591 -2.14 -16.74 8.41
N GLY A 592 -1.27 -17.73 8.66
CA GLY A 592 -1.22 -18.49 9.92
C GLY A 592 -2.36 -19.45 10.16
N LEU A 593 -3.07 -19.89 9.13
CA LEU A 593 -4.10 -20.91 9.30
C LEU A 593 -3.54 -22.32 9.39
N SER A 594 -4.23 -23.11 10.18
CA SER A 594 -4.03 -24.55 10.27
C SER A 594 -4.46 -25.26 8.98
N ALA A 595 -3.99 -26.47 8.77
CA ALA A 595 -3.98 -27.35 7.61
C ALA A 595 -5.22 -27.46 6.68
N ASN A 596 -6.28 -26.69 6.90
CA ASN A 596 -7.51 -26.70 6.07
C ASN A 596 -7.90 -25.32 5.55
N GLY A 597 -6.99 -24.31 5.62
CA GLY A 597 -7.32 -22.92 5.31
C GLY A 597 -7.27 -22.62 3.83
N HIS A 598 -8.43 -22.64 3.19
CA HIS A 598 -8.60 -22.05 1.87
C HIS A 598 -9.00 -20.59 2.01
N ARG A 599 -8.33 -19.66 1.31
CA ARG A 599 -8.82 -18.29 1.19
C ARG A 599 -10.23 -18.29 0.64
N LYS A 600 -11.07 -17.43 1.19
CA LYS A 600 -12.47 -17.30 0.78
C LYS A 600 -12.78 -15.88 0.39
N PHE A 601 -13.57 -15.74 -0.64
CA PHE A 601 -14.14 -14.47 -1.06
C PHE A 601 -15.62 -14.64 -1.35
N SER A 602 -16.42 -13.75 -0.84
CA SER A 602 -17.84 -13.63 -1.20
C SER A 602 -18.13 -12.21 -1.70
N PRO A 603 -19.22 -12.00 -2.44
CA PRO A 603 -19.54 -10.68 -3.00
C PRO A 603 -19.62 -9.52 -1.99
N ARG A 604 -19.93 -9.79 -0.71
CA ARG A 604 -19.85 -8.77 0.34
C ARG A 604 -18.43 -8.23 0.53
N GLY A 605 -17.41 -9.03 0.19
CA GLY A 605 -15.99 -8.72 0.32
C GLY A 605 -15.46 -7.67 -0.64
N TYR A 606 -16.25 -7.19 -1.60
CA TYR A 606 -15.84 -6.09 -2.48
C TYR A 606 -15.65 -4.78 -1.73
N LEU A 607 -16.48 -4.52 -0.73
CA LEU A 607 -16.36 -3.36 0.16
C LEU A 607 -16.36 -3.81 1.63
N PHE A 608 -15.80 -2.98 2.50
CA PHE A 608 -15.88 -3.21 3.93
C PHE A 608 -17.26 -2.83 4.46
N PRO A 609 -17.72 -3.47 5.55
CA PRO A 609 -18.91 -3.03 6.24
C PRO A 609 -18.69 -1.64 6.86
N ILE A 610 -19.74 -0.84 6.91
CA ILE A 610 -19.79 0.27 7.86
C ILE A 610 -19.81 -0.34 9.26
N SER A 611 -19.05 0.21 10.19
CA SER A 611 -18.93 -0.34 11.54
C SER A 611 -20.28 -0.36 12.26
N GLN A 612 -20.49 -1.36 13.11
CA GLN A 612 -21.73 -1.44 13.90
C GLN A 612 -21.93 -0.19 14.76
N GLU A 613 -20.84 0.35 15.33
CA GLU A 613 -20.86 1.59 16.11
C GLU A 613 -21.43 2.78 15.31
N GLU A 614 -21.04 2.89 14.04
CA GLU A 614 -21.54 3.96 13.18
C GLU A 614 -22.99 3.72 12.76
N MET A 615 -23.36 2.47 12.48
CA MET A 615 -24.74 2.07 12.17
C MET A 615 -25.67 2.38 13.34
N ASP A 616 -25.26 2.07 14.57
CA ASP A 616 -26.05 2.34 15.78
C ASP A 616 -26.20 3.84 16.07
N ARG A 617 -25.26 4.66 15.59
CA ARG A 617 -25.24 6.11 15.80
C ARG A 617 -26.02 6.88 14.74
N THR A 618 -26.02 6.42 13.49
CA THR A 618 -26.56 7.19 12.36
C THR A 618 -27.75 6.53 11.67
N ASP A 619 -28.04 5.27 11.96
CA ASP A 619 -29.04 4.46 11.25
C ASP A 619 -28.88 4.48 9.71
N CYS A 620 -27.63 4.60 9.24
CA CYS A 620 -27.32 4.68 7.82
C CYS A 620 -27.41 3.30 7.14
N THR A 621 -27.62 3.31 5.83
CA THR A 621 -27.69 2.08 5.03
C THR A 621 -26.34 1.34 5.01
N GLN A 622 -26.33 0.02 5.25
CA GLN A 622 -25.15 -0.84 5.23
C GLN A 622 -24.75 -1.20 3.79
N ASN A 623 -23.49 -1.61 3.60
CA ASN A 623 -23.03 -2.15 2.32
C ASN A 623 -23.60 -3.54 2.05
N TYR A 624 -23.65 -3.91 0.77
CA TYR A 624 -24.21 -5.18 0.30
C TYR A 624 -23.64 -6.39 1.04
N GLY A 625 -24.54 -7.23 1.57
CA GLY A 625 -24.21 -8.51 2.19
C GLY A 625 -23.72 -8.45 3.64
N TRP A 626 -23.73 -7.27 4.26
CA TRP A 626 -23.34 -7.04 5.65
C TRP A 626 -24.53 -6.82 6.59
#